data_566c769ffe638a823ff89d2c21049778
#
_entry.id   566c769ffe638a823ff89d2c21049778
#
_cell.length_a   1.000
_cell.length_b   1.000
_cell.length_c   1.000
_cell.angle_alpha   90.00
_cell.angle_beta   90.00
_cell.angle_gamma   90.00
#
_symmetry.space_group_name_H-M   'P 1'
#
loop_
_entity.id
_entity.type
_entity.pdbx_description
1 polymer ?
#
loop_
_entity_poly.entity_id
_entity_poly.type
_entity_poly.pdbx_seq_one_letter_code
_entity_poly.pdbx_strand_id
1 'polypeptide(L)'
;IDDAKAFYFATYLKDYESMRNIIDHFTDETYKVIESNKNDTNDLIDLSLNIFLIISILAILITIIFSFALGKSINNSIKKLEDGLLGFFAFLNKQTKDVSVLDTSSNDEISKISEVVNINIDKTRKLIGQDEQLIADVKKVVEVVKTGNLSIKVNANTDNESLEELKIIFNEMLKVISEKVSTDINKIEGALTQFQNLNFAYRIPDATGQTAIGLNSLAKVISDMLVLNKTNGLSLQDSADFLLSNVDKLSRASTQAAASIEETAAALEEITGNMASNTQNVIQMVSYANELTNSANEGQKLAS
;
A
#
# COMPACT_ATOMS: atom_id res chain seq x y z
N ILE A 1 130.54 -26.92 70.00
CA ILE A 1 129.75 -25.90 69.42
C ILE A 1 129.89 -25.83 67.88
N ASP A 2 131.16 -25.99 67.42
CA ASP A 2 131.54 -25.90 66.00
C ASP A 2 131.01 -27.06 65.14
N ASP A 3 130.88 -28.30 65.64
CA ASP A 3 130.31 -29.43 64.97
C ASP A 3 128.81 -29.31 64.78
N ALA A 4 128.10 -28.72 65.73
CA ALA A 4 126.70 -28.49 65.68
C ALA A 4 126.32 -27.39 64.61
N LYS A 5 127.21 -26.36 64.52
CA LYS A 5 127.18 -25.36 63.51
C LYS A 5 127.50 -25.90 62.10
N ALA A 6 128.48 -26.75 61.99
CA ALA A 6 128.89 -27.36 60.71
C ALA A 6 127.77 -28.29 60.17
N PHE A 7 127.08 -29.06 61.04
CA PHE A 7 125.92 -29.90 60.70
C PHE A 7 124.69 -29.02 60.29
N TYR A 8 124.46 -27.98 61.03
CA TYR A 8 123.45 -27.05 60.73
C TYR A 8 123.62 -26.44 59.34
N PHE A 9 124.78 -25.90 59.06
CA PHE A 9 125.04 -25.27 57.77
C PHE A 9 125.24 -26.27 56.64
N ALA A 10 125.74 -27.45 56.81
CA ALA A 10 125.92 -28.40 55.75
C ALA A 10 124.75 -29.24 55.44
N THR A 11 123.94 -29.61 56.42
CA THR A 11 122.75 -30.48 56.20
C THR A 11 121.39 -29.73 56.23
N TYR A 12 121.18 -29.00 57.31
CA TYR A 12 119.90 -28.32 57.47
C TYR A 12 119.64 -27.20 56.43
N LEU A 13 120.68 -26.41 56.17
CA LEU A 13 120.65 -25.36 55.18
C LEU A 13 120.44 -25.93 53.78
N LYS A 14 121.06 -27.02 53.47
CA LYS A 14 120.94 -27.73 52.17
C LYS A 14 119.63 -28.34 52.04
N ASP A 15 119.03 -28.96 53.07
CA ASP A 15 117.69 -29.53 53.06
C ASP A 15 116.64 -28.41 53.01
N TYR A 16 116.89 -27.30 53.71
CA TYR A 16 116.05 -26.12 53.63
C TYR A 16 116.02 -25.49 52.23
N GLU A 17 117.17 -25.33 51.59
CA GLU A 17 117.32 -24.86 50.20
C GLU A 17 116.64 -25.80 49.22
N SER A 18 116.79 -27.12 49.41
CA SER A 18 116.12 -28.12 48.59
C SER A 18 114.62 -28.06 48.71
N MET A 19 114.11 -27.94 49.93
CA MET A 19 112.69 -27.82 50.21
C MET A 19 112.13 -26.51 49.63
N ARG A 20 112.90 -25.42 49.79
CA ARG A 20 112.53 -24.12 49.20
C ARG A 20 112.40 -24.18 47.65
N ASN A 21 113.48 -24.80 47.04
CA ASN A 21 113.45 -24.97 45.56
C ASN A 21 112.33 -25.85 45.09
N ILE A 22 111.90 -26.86 45.84
CA ILE A 22 110.74 -27.68 45.52
C ILE A 22 109.49 -26.86 45.67
N ILE A 23 109.35 -26.07 46.73
CA ILE A 23 108.21 -25.18 46.94
C ILE A 23 108.15 -24.10 45.86
N ASP A 24 109.26 -23.45 45.52
CA ASP A 24 109.31 -22.46 44.45
C ASP A 24 108.96 -23.06 43.10
N HIS A 25 109.56 -24.26 42.82
CA HIS A 25 109.17 -25.00 41.57
C HIS A 25 107.70 -25.36 41.57
N PHE A 26 107.12 -25.88 42.66
CA PHE A 26 105.70 -26.19 42.75
C PHE A 26 104.82 -24.94 42.62
N THR A 27 105.28 -23.85 43.22
CA THR A 27 104.58 -22.56 43.11
C THR A 27 104.56 -22.06 41.67
N ASP A 28 105.70 -22.10 40.97
CA ASP A 28 105.85 -21.71 39.57
C ASP A 28 105.03 -22.61 38.65
N GLU A 29 105.03 -23.93 38.87
CA GLU A 29 104.17 -24.85 38.13
C GLU A 29 102.71 -24.58 38.36
N THR A 30 102.34 -24.30 39.66
CA THR A 30 100.93 -23.95 39.97
C THR A 30 100.50 -22.66 39.33
N TYR A 31 101.38 -21.63 39.34
CA TYR A 31 101.10 -20.37 38.63
C TYR A 31 100.95 -20.59 37.12
N LYS A 32 101.82 -21.40 36.48
CA LYS A 32 101.64 -21.71 35.05
C LYS A 32 100.36 -22.41 34.73
N VAL A 33 99.99 -23.38 35.57
CA VAL A 33 98.65 -24.07 35.41
C VAL A 33 97.52 -23.14 35.64
N ILE A 34 97.54 -22.25 36.64
CA ILE A 34 96.54 -21.25 36.88
C ILE A 34 96.42 -20.26 35.69
N GLU A 35 97.56 -19.80 35.19
CA GLU A 35 97.62 -18.89 34.06
C GLU A 35 97.12 -19.53 32.77
N SER A 36 97.46 -20.80 32.50
CA SER A 36 96.95 -21.60 31.41
C SER A 36 95.41 -21.76 31.52
N ASN A 37 94.94 -22.20 32.69
CA ASN A 37 93.51 -22.37 32.92
C ASN A 37 92.74 -21.05 32.83
N LYS A 38 93.32 -19.93 33.25
CA LYS A 38 92.71 -18.58 33.09
C LYS A 38 92.61 -18.20 31.62
N ASN A 39 93.70 -18.47 30.83
CA ASN A 39 93.65 -18.18 29.39
C ASN A 39 92.65 -19.07 28.67
N ASP A 40 92.65 -20.38 28.96
CA ASP A 40 91.72 -21.34 28.41
C ASP A 40 90.23 -20.94 28.77
N THR A 41 90.02 -20.46 30.03
CA THR A 41 88.72 -20.00 30.49
C THR A 41 88.31 -18.70 29.77
N ASN A 42 89.23 -17.75 29.59
CA ASN A 42 89.02 -16.53 28.85
C ASN A 42 88.66 -16.82 27.37
N ASP A 43 89.39 -17.72 26.72
CA ASP A 43 89.13 -18.13 25.33
C ASP A 43 87.74 -18.80 25.18
N LEU A 44 87.34 -19.63 26.16
CA LEU A 44 86.04 -20.24 26.21
C LEU A 44 84.92 -19.17 26.43
N ILE A 45 85.18 -18.18 27.30
CA ILE A 45 84.25 -17.07 27.51
C ILE A 45 84.08 -16.25 26.24
N ASP A 46 85.20 -15.88 25.57
CA ASP A 46 85.20 -15.12 24.33
C ASP A 46 84.51 -15.90 23.20
N LEU A 47 84.80 -17.20 23.10
CA LEU A 47 84.06 -18.07 22.15
C LEU A 47 82.55 -18.10 22.44
N SER A 48 82.14 -18.27 23.70
CA SER A 48 80.74 -18.29 24.13
C SER A 48 80.02 -16.96 23.86
N LEU A 49 80.71 -15.83 24.13
CA LEU A 49 80.19 -14.50 23.85
C LEU A 49 80.02 -14.26 22.36
N ASN A 50 80.97 -14.70 21.52
CA ASN A 50 80.84 -14.59 20.07
C ASN A 50 79.73 -15.46 19.51
N ILE A 51 79.56 -16.69 19.98
CA ILE A 51 78.47 -17.58 19.61
C ILE A 51 77.13 -16.95 20.02
N PHE A 52 77.05 -16.42 21.26
CA PHE A 52 75.82 -15.76 21.75
C PHE A 52 75.50 -14.52 20.93
N LEU A 53 76.46 -13.69 20.55
CA LEU A 53 76.28 -12.54 19.66
C LEU A 53 75.76 -12.95 18.28
N ILE A 54 76.33 -13.97 17.67
CA ILE A 54 75.91 -14.48 16.37
C ILE A 54 74.48 -15.00 16.43
N ILE A 55 74.15 -15.80 17.44
CA ILE A 55 72.75 -16.32 17.62
C ILE A 55 71.76 -15.19 17.87
N SER A 56 72.16 -14.18 18.68
CA SER A 56 71.29 -13.02 18.94
C SER A 56 71.00 -12.19 17.67
N ILE A 57 72.07 -11.93 16.87
CA ILE A 57 71.94 -11.21 15.61
C ILE A 57 71.02 -12.01 14.63
N LEU A 58 71.24 -13.33 14.55
CA LEU A 58 70.47 -14.20 13.68
C LEU A 58 68.99 -14.26 14.11
N ALA A 59 68.72 -14.32 15.43
CA ALA A 59 67.40 -14.29 15.99
C ALA A 59 66.64 -12.95 15.67
N ILE A 60 67.37 -11.83 15.80
CA ILE A 60 66.81 -10.50 15.45
C ILE A 60 66.49 -10.41 13.95
N LEU A 61 67.38 -10.88 13.08
CA LEU A 61 67.17 -10.89 11.63
C LEU A 61 65.96 -11.74 11.24
N ILE A 62 65.88 -12.95 11.81
CA ILE A 62 64.70 -13.83 11.57
C ILE A 62 63.41 -13.14 12.03
N THR A 63 63.43 -12.50 13.21
CA THR A 63 62.26 -11.79 13.75
C THR A 63 61.82 -10.63 12.84
N ILE A 64 62.78 -9.85 12.31
CA ILE A 64 62.51 -8.74 11.39
C ILE A 64 61.92 -9.26 10.08
N ILE A 65 62.50 -10.30 9.47
CA ILE A 65 62.02 -10.89 8.22
C ILE A 65 60.62 -11.44 8.42
N PHE A 66 60.37 -12.16 9.51
CA PHE A 66 59.07 -12.75 9.80
C PHE A 66 58.00 -11.67 10.08
N SER A 67 58.39 -10.63 10.85
CA SER A 67 57.52 -9.48 11.11
C SER A 67 57.11 -8.75 9.83
N PHE A 68 58.08 -8.54 8.92
CA PHE A 68 57.79 -7.88 7.63
C PHE A 68 56.94 -8.76 6.73
N ALA A 69 57.20 -10.05 6.64
CA ALA A 69 56.40 -11.01 5.84
C ALA A 69 54.96 -11.12 6.35
N LEU A 70 54.77 -11.28 7.66
CA LEU A 70 53.46 -11.31 8.30
C LEU A 70 52.73 -10.00 8.13
N GLY A 71 53.38 -8.86 8.40
CA GLY A 71 52.77 -7.54 8.24
C GLY A 71 52.29 -7.29 6.81
N LYS A 72 53.07 -7.67 5.80
CA LYS A 72 52.67 -7.56 4.38
C LYS A 72 51.54 -8.48 4.05
N SER A 73 51.49 -9.71 4.51
CA SER A 73 50.42 -10.68 4.28
C SER A 73 49.11 -10.21 4.89
N ILE A 74 49.11 -9.83 6.17
CA ILE A 74 47.96 -9.35 6.90
C ILE A 74 47.40 -8.08 6.25
N ASN A 75 48.25 -7.10 5.96
CA ASN A 75 47.82 -5.84 5.36
C ASN A 75 47.18 -6.05 3.97
N ASN A 76 47.69 -6.99 3.18
CA ASN A 76 47.12 -7.32 1.87
C ASN A 76 45.76 -8.01 1.98
N SER A 77 45.59 -8.92 2.94
CA SER A 77 44.32 -9.59 3.21
C SER A 77 43.28 -8.61 3.73
N ILE A 78 43.65 -7.70 4.64
CA ILE A 78 42.77 -6.64 5.13
C ILE A 78 42.34 -5.70 4.00
N LYS A 79 43.26 -5.30 3.14
CA LYS A 79 42.95 -4.42 2.01
C LYS A 79 42.01 -5.07 1.03
N LYS A 80 42.13 -6.34 0.69
CA LYS A 80 41.18 -7.08 -0.14
C LYS A 80 39.80 -7.16 0.49
N LEU A 81 39.71 -7.36 1.81
CA LEU A 81 38.44 -7.33 2.55
C LEU A 81 37.81 -5.94 2.50
N GLU A 82 38.60 -4.88 2.71
CA GLU A 82 38.15 -3.48 2.62
C GLU A 82 37.56 -3.18 1.23
N ASP A 83 38.33 -3.47 0.17
CA ASP A 83 37.90 -3.22 -1.22
C ASP A 83 36.61 -3.99 -1.54
N GLY A 84 36.51 -5.25 -1.09
CA GLY A 84 35.32 -6.07 -1.25
C GLY A 84 34.09 -5.52 -0.49
N LEU A 85 34.28 -5.07 0.75
CA LEU A 85 33.21 -4.43 1.54
C LEU A 85 32.77 -3.10 0.92
N LEU A 86 33.70 -2.28 0.45
CA LEU A 86 33.37 -1.03 -0.26
C LEU A 86 32.55 -1.32 -1.52
N GLY A 87 32.93 -2.36 -2.29
CA GLY A 87 32.16 -2.84 -3.43
C GLY A 87 30.75 -3.29 -3.04
N PHE A 88 30.60 -4.00 -1.93
CA PHE A 88 29.30 -4.41 -1.41
C PHE A 88 28.45 -3.22 -0.97
N PHE A 89 29.01 -2.25 -0.26
CA PHE A 89 28.29 -1.03 0.10
C PHE A 89 27.88 -0.19 -1.12
N ALA A 90 28.75 -0.11 -2.14
CA ALA A 90 28.39 0.54 -3.40
C ALA A 90 27.19 -0.14 -4.09
N PHE A 91 27.13 -1.47 -4.06
CA PHE A 91 25.98 -2.24 -4.53
C PHE A 91 24.72 -1.97 -3.70
N LEU A 92 24.80 -1.98 -2.37
CA LEU A 92 23.66 -1.65 -1.49
C LEU A 92 23.11 -0.24 -1.75
N ASN A 93 24.01 0.72 -2.01
CA ASN A 93 23.65 2.10 -2.31
C ASN A 93 23.22 2.30 -3.78
N LYS A 94 23.09 1.20 -4.56
CA LYS A 94 22.73 1.22 -5.99
C LYS A 94 23.67 2.03 -6.87
N GLN A 95 24.91 2.23 -6.44
CA GLN A 95 25.97 2.87 -7.23
C GLN A 95 26.54 1.91 -8.29
N THR A 96 26.48 0.61 -8.02
CA THR A 96 26.82 -0.47 -8.94
C THR A 96 25.66 -1.45 -9.07
N LYS A 97 25.58 -2.12 -10.23
CA LYS A 97 24.52 -3.14 -10.48
C LYS A 97 24.91 -4.52 -9.97
N ASP A 98 26.18 -4.73 -9.72
CA ASP A 98 26.70 -6.03 -9.27
C ASP A 98 27.83 -5.80 -8.26
N VAL A 99 28.11 -6.84 -7.48
CA VAL A 99 29.15 -6.90 -6.46
C VAL A 99 29.99 -8.15 -6.66
N SER A 100 31.31 -7.99 -6.64
CA SER A 100 32.24 -9.12 -6.68
C SER A 100 32.29 -9.81 -5.33
N VAL A 101 32.38 -11.14 -5.33
CA VAL A 101 32.62 -11.91 -4.12
C VAL A 101 34.02 -11.63 -3.56
N LEU A 102 34.14 -11.61 -2.25
CA LEU A 102 35.42 -11.44 -1.55
C LEU A 102 36.29 -12.69 -1.72
N ASP A 103 37.61 -12.48 -1.75
CA ASP A 103 38.60 -13.57 -1.84
C ASP A 103 38.61 -14.41 -0.55
N THR A 104 38.39 -15.72 -0.69
CA THR A 104 38.44 -16.71 0.41
C THR A 104 39.57 -17.71 0.26
N SER A 105 40.59 -17.36 -0.54
CA SER A 105 41.69 -18.28 -0.86
C SER A 105 42.71 -18.52 0.28
N SER A 106 42.75 -17.66 1.29
CA SER A 106 43.60 -17.85 2.46
C SER A 106 42.89 -18.73 3.52
N ASN A 107 43.67 -19.36 4.38
CA ASN A 107 43.12 -20.24 5.42
C ASN A 107 43.25 -19.59 6.82
N ASP A 108 43.00 -18.28 6.85
CA ASP A 108 43.09 -17.43 8.04
C ASP A 108 41.70 -16.91 8.49
N GLU A 109 41.69 -16.14 9.57
CA GLU A 109 40.48 -15.53 10.12
C GLU A 109 39.84 -14.53 9.16
N ILE A 110 40.62 -13.86 8.31
CA ILE A 110 40.13 -12.90 7.31
C ILE A 110 39.36 -13.63 6.23
N SER A 111 39.82 -14.80 5.80
CA SER A 111 39.10 -15.65 4.85
C SER A 111 37.75 -16.12 5.40
N LYS A 112 37.67 -16.50 6.68
CA LYS A 112 36.40 -16.86 7.32
C LYS A 112 35.43 -15.69 7.38
N ILE A 113 35.92 -14.48 7.66
CA ILE A 113 35.09 -13.26 7.61
C ILE A 113 34.60 -13.02 6.19
N SER A 114 35.50 -13.16 5.18
CA SER A 114 35.13 -13.02 3.76
C SER A 114 34.04 -14.02 3.35
N GLU A 115 34.10 -15.25 3.82
CA GLU A 115 33.06 -16.27 3.56
C GLU A 115 31.70 -15.86 4.15
N VAL A 116 31.65 -15.42 5.41
CA VAL A 116 30.42 -14.92 6.04
C VAL A 116 29.86 -13.71 5.30
N VAL A 117 30.75 -12.80 4.86
CA VAL A 117 30.34 -11.64 4.06
C VAL A 117 29.77 -12.09 2.71
N ASN A 118 30.40 -13.04 2.02
CA ASN A 118 29.90 -13.58 0.74
C ASN A 118 28.52 -14.21 0.87
N ILE A 119 28.27 -14.95 1.94
CA ILE A 119 26.93 -15.51 2.22
C ILE A 119 25.89 -14.38 2.36
N ASN A 120 26.28 -13.30 3.05
CA ASN A 120 25.39 -12.14 3.20
C ASN A 120 25.21 -11.37 1.87
N ILE A 121 26.26 -11.26 1.05
CA ILE A 121 26.18 -10.70 -0.31
C ILE A 121 25.14 -11.46 -1.15
N ASP A 122 25.23 -12.78 -1.18
CA ASP A 122 24.32 -13.62 -1.98
C ASP A 122 22.89 -13.53 -1.47
N LYS A 123 22.69 -13.55 -0.15
CA LYS A 123 21.38 -13.35 0.46
C LYS A 123 20.80 -11.98 0.09
N THR A 124 21.59 -10.93 0.18
CA THR A 124 21.17 -9.56 -0.13
C THR A 124 20.88 -9.39 -1.62
N ARG A 125 21.72 -9.96 -2.50
CA ARG A 125 21.49 -9.95 -3.95
C ARG A 125 20.15 -10.63 -4.30
N LYS A 126 19.85 -11.79 -3.69
CA LYS A 126 18.58 -12.48 -3.87
C LYS A 126 17.41 -11.61 -3.43
N LEU A 127 17.49 -11.00 -2.24
CA LEU A 127 16.46 -10.10 -1.73
C LEU A 127 16.20 -8.91 -2.66
N ILE A 128 17.26 -8.21 -3.07
CA ILE A 128 17.15 -7.06 -3.98
C ILE A 128 16.50 -7.50 -5.31
N GLY A 129 16.91 -8.65 -5.86
CA GLY A 129 16.32 -9.19 -7.09
C GLY A 129 14.84 -9.52 -6.96
N GLN A 130 14.41 -10.08 -5.84
CA GLN A 130 12.98 -10.33 -5.54
C GLN A 130 12.21 -9.01 -5.38
N ASP A 131 12.79 -8.04 -4.66
CA ASP A 131 12.20 -6.70 -4.48
C ASP A 131 11.98 -5.99 -5.82
N GLU A 132 12.98 -6.04 -6.72
CA GLU A 132 12.87 -5.46 -8.06
C GLU A 132 11.77 -6.14 -8.90
N GLN A 133 11.65 -7.47 -8.82
CA GLN A 133 10.58 -8.21 -9.48
C GLN A 133 9.20 -7.82 -8.93
N LEU A 134 9.07 -7.71 -7.62
CA LEU A 134 7.82 -7.28 -6.99
C LEU A 134 7.45 -5.85 -7.43
N ILE A 135 8.40 -4.92 -7.42
CA ILE A 135 8.17 -3.53 -7.86
C ILE A 135 7.77 -3.49 -9.35
N ALA A 136 8.39 -4.31 -10.20
CA ALA A 136 8.03 -4.40 -11.61
C ALA A 136 6.61 -4.94 -11.81
N ASP A 137 6.21 -5.95 -11.03
CA ASP A 137 4.85 -6.51 -11.07
C ASP A 137 3.82 -5.49 -10.57
N VAL A 138 4.11 -4.76 -9.47
CA VAL A 138 3.27 -3.65 -9.00
C VAL A 138 3.07 -2.60 -10.10
N LYS A 139 4.16 -2.17 -10.77
CA LYS A 139 4.06 -1.20 -11.88
C LYS A 139 3.15 -1.72 -13.00
N LYS A 140 3.28 -2.98 -13.39
CA LYS A 140 2.43 -3.62 -14.38
C LYS A 140 0.96 -3.64 -13.96
N VAL A 141 0.68 -4.00 -12.72
CA VAL A 141 -0.69 -3.98 -12.15
C VAL A 141 -1.26 -2.58 -12.17
N VAL A 142 -0.49 -1.55 -11.76
CA VAL A 142 -0.91 -0.15 -11.80
C VAL A 142 -1.27 0.30 -13.23
N GLU A 143 -0.48 -0.07 -14.24
CA GLU A 143 -0.81 0.27 -15.63
C GLU A 143 -2.13 -0.37 -16.08
N VAL A 144 -2.41 -1.62 -15.69
CA VAL A 144 -3.69 -2.27 -15.99
C VAL A 144 -4.85 -1.62 -15.22
N VAL A 145 -4.64 -1.23 -13.96
CA VAL A 145 -5.64 -0.51 -13.16
C VAL A 145 -5.99 0.84 -13.79
N LYS A 146 -5.02 1.56 -14.35
CA LYS A 146 -5.26 2.81 -15.10
C LYS A 146 -6.19 2.64 -16.29
N THR A 147 -6.24 1.45 -16.89
CA THR A 147 -7.19 1.14 -17.98
C THR A 147 -8.59 0.79 -17.47
N GLY A 148 -8.85 0.89 -16.18
CA GLY A 148 -10.17 0.62 -15.57
C GLY A 148 -10.36 -0.81 -15.08
N ASN A 149 -9.43 -1.74 -15.33
CA ASN A 149 -9.55 -3.13 -14.89
C ASN A 149 -8.98 -3.31 -13.47
N LEU A 150 -9.84 -3.62 -12.51
CA LEU A 150 -9.54 -3.84 -11.10
C LEU A 150 -9.48 -5.31 -10.70
N SER A 151 -9.66 -6.25 -11.64
CA SER A 151 -9.64 -7.70 -11.34
C SER A 151 -8.24 -8.29 -11.26
N ILE A 152 -7.19 -7.49 -11.49
CA ILE A 152 -5.78 -7.89 -11.44
C ILE A 152 -5.21 -7.77 -10.03
N LYS A 153 -4.16 -8.55 -9.75
CA LYS A 153 -3.43 -8.50 -8.48
C LYS A 153 -1.93 -8.64 -8.71
N VAL A 154 -1.15 -8.21 -7.73
CA VAL A 154 0.31 -8.43 -7.66
C VAL A 154 0.56 -9.85 -7.20
N ASN A 155 1.35 -10.62 -7.98
CA ASN A 155 1.65 -12.04 -7.71
C ASN A 155 3.10 -12.30 -7.33
N ALA A 156 4.05 -11.42 -7.68
CA ALA A 156 5.46 -11.57 -7.31
C ALA A 156 5.62 -11.60 -5.79
N ASN A 157 6.59 -12.38 -5.30
CA ASN A 157 6.90 -12.54 -3.88
C ASN A 157 8.31 -12.05 -3.58
N THR A 158 8.53 -11.65 -2.34
CA THR A 158 9.85 -11.31 -1.80
C THR A 158 9.99 -11.86 -0.38
N ASP A 159 11.24 -12.14 0.02
CA ASP A 159 11.57 -12.49 1.41
C ASP A 159 11.69 -11.22 2.30
N ASN A 160 11.47 -10.03 1.74
CA ASN A 160 11.39 -8.76 2.47
C ASN A 160 9.98 -8.59 3.07
N GLU A 161 9.87 -8.80 4.36
CA GLU A 161 8.58 -8.77 5.09
C GLU A 161 7.79 -7.48 4.86
N SER A 162 8.46 -6.33 4.86
CA SER A 162 7.79 -5.03 4.69
C SER A 162 7.18 -4.85 3.29
N LEU A 163 7.87 -5.32 2.24
CA LEU A 163 7.36 -5.28 0.87
C LEU A 163 6.29 -6.35 0.63
N GLU A 164 6.42 -7.51 1.26
CA GLU A 164 5.38 -8.55 1.20
C GLU A 164 4.08 -8.08 1.89
N GLU A 165 4.19 -7.42 3.04
CA GLU A 165 3.05 -6.78 3.72
C GLU A 165 2.43 -5.69 2.83
N LEU A 166 3.25 -4.83 2.22
CA LEU A 166 2.77 -3.80 1.28
C LEU A 166 2.01 -4.42 0.10
N LYS A 167 2.49 -5.52 -0.48
CA LYS A 167 1.79 -6.28 -1.53
C LYS A 167 0.42 -6.75 -1.05
N ILE A 168 0.35 -7.33 0.16
CA ILE A 168 -0.91 -7.82 0.74
C ILE A 168 -1.91 -6.67 0.86
N ILE A 169 -1.49 -5.55 1.47
CA ILE A 169 -2.32 -4.35 1.63
C ILE A 169 -2.77 -3.80 0.27
N PHE A 170 -1.88 -3.75 -0.71
CA PHE A 170 -2.20 -3.29 -2.06
C PHE A 170 -3.25 -4.17 -2.74
N ASN A 171 -3.09 -5.50 -2.66
CA ASN A 171 -4.06 -6.45 -3.20
C ASN A 171 -5.42 -6.39 -2.47
N GLU A 172 -5.41 -6.19 -1.14
CA GLU A 172 -6.62 -5.99 -0.36
C GLU A 172 -7.33 -4.68 -0.76
N MET A 173 -6.59 -3.60 -0.95
CA MET A 173 -7.14 -2.34 -1.46
C MET A 173 -7.82 -2.54 -2.83
N LEU A 174 -7.16 -3.21 -3.78
CA LEU A 174 -7.75 -3.50 -5.10
C LEU A 174 -9.02 -4.35 -4.97
N LYS A 175 -9.01 -5.35 -4.09
CA LYS A 175 -10.18 -6.18 -3.81
C LYS A 175 -11.33 -5.34 -3.25
N VAL A 176 -11.07 -4.52 -2.25
CA VAL A 176 -12.10 -3.65 -1.64
C VAL A 176 -12.68 -2.69 -2.67
N ILE A 177 -11.84 -2.05 -3.51
CA ILE A 177 -12.32 -1.16 -4.56
C ILE A 177 -13.17 -1.94 -5.58
N SER A 178 -12.72 -3.12 -6.00
CA SER A 178 -13.47 -3.99 -6.92
C SER A 178 -14.84 -4.40 -6.36
N GLU A 179 -14.91 -4.75 -5.07
CA GLU A 179 -16.16 -5.12 -4.40
C GLU A 179 -17.10 -3.91 -4.15
N LYS A 180 -16.54 -2.74 -3.89
CA LYS A 180 -17.35 -1.53 -3.64
C LYS A 180 -17.76 -0.81 -4.91
N VAL A 181 -16.89 -0.77 -5.91
CA VAL A 181 -17.14 0.00 -7.13
C VAL A 181 -17.56 -0.93 -8.28
N SER A 182 -16.62 -1.65 -8.85
CA SER A 182 -16.78 -2.62 -9.94
C SER A 182 -15.45 -3.31 -10.22
N THR A 183 -15.45 -4.49 -10.78
CA THR A 183 -14.24 -5.13 -11.36
C THR A 183 -13.72 -4.40 -12.61
N ASP A 184 -14.57 -3.63 -13.28
CA ASP A 184 -14.26 -2.86 -14.47
C ASP A 184 -14.99 -1.50 -14.42
N ILE A 185 -14.22 -0.42 -14.23
CA ILE A 185 -14.73 0.95 -14.12
C ILE A 185 -15.32 1.43 -15.45
N ASN A 186 -14.80 0.96 -16.60
CA ASN A 186 -15.28 1.36 -17.92
C ASN A 186 -16.77 0.98 -18.14
N LYS A 187 -17.23 -0.10 -17.52
CA LYS A 187 -18.64 -0.50 -17.56
C LYS A 187 -19.54 0.52 -16.87
N ILE A 188 -19.06 1.14 -15.78
CA ILE A 188 -19.79 2.22 -15.10
C ILE A 188 -19.83 3.47 -15.98
N GLU A 189 -18.71 3.86 -16.57
CA GLU A 189 -18.62 5.01 -17.47
C GLU A 189 -19.54 4.84 -18.69
N GLY A 190 -19.52 3.65 -19.30
CA GLY A 190 -20.44 3.30 -20.38
C GLY A 190 -21.91 3.41 -19.98
N ALA A 191 -22.28 2.96 -18.78
CA ALA A 191 -23.65 3.08 -18.27
C ALA A 191 -24.04 4.54 -18.04
N LEU A 192 -23.16 5.34 -17.44
CA LEU A 192 -23.41 6.78 -17.23
C LEU A 192 -23.61 7.51 -18.57
N THR A 193 -22.83 7.16 -19.60
CA THR A 193 -23.02 7.69 -20.96
C THR A 193 -24.39 7.34 -21.53
N GLN A 194 -24.89 6.11 -21.34
CA GLN A 194 -26.22 5.71 -21.73
C GLN A 194 -27.31 6.51 -20.99
N PHE A 195 -27.11 6.71 -19.68
CA PHE A 195 -28.06 7.48 -18.86
C PHE A 195 -28.08 8.98 -19.23
N GLN A 196 -26.92 9.56 -19.60
CA GLN A 196 -26.85 10.93 -20.15
C GLN A 196 -27.66 11.06 -21.45
N ASN A 197 -27.72 10.01 -22.25
CA ASN A 197 -28.54 9.93 -23.46
C ASN A 197 -29.99 9.49 -23.17
N LEU A 198 -30.42 9.56 -21.89
CA LEU A 198 -31.76 9.19 -21.43
C LEU A 198 -32.14 7.70 -21.65
N ASN A 199 -31.14 6.86 -21.95
CA ASN A 199 -31.37 5.40 -22.10
C ASN A 199 -31.30 4.71 -20.75
N PHE A 200 -32.34 4.84 -19.94
CA PHE A 200 -32.45 4.18 -18.64
C PHE A 200 -32.89 2.70 -18.75
N ALA A 201 -33.07 2.18 -19.94
CA ALA A 201 -33.26 0.75 -20.17
C ALA A 201 -31.93 -0.02 -20.16
N TYR A 202 -30.78 0.68 -20.36
CA TYR A 202 -29.46 0.05 -20.30
C TYR A 202 -29.16 -0.50 -18.89
N ARG A 203 -28.44 -1.64 -18.84
CA ARG A 203 -27.98 -2.24 -17.61
C ARG A 203 -26.47 -2.62 -17.79
N ILE A 204 -25.67 -2.42 -16.74
CA ILE A 204 -24.29 -2.89 -16.69
C ILE A 204 -24.35 -4.41 -16.73
N PRO A 205 -23.77 -5.06 -17.77
CA PRO A 205 -23.74 -6.52 -17.85
C PRO A 205 -22.80 -7.10 -16.80
N ASP A 206 -23.20 -8.20 -16.16
CA ASP A 206 -22.41 -8.88 -15.11
C ASP A 206 -21.96 -7.89 -14.02
N ALA A 207 -22.85 -7.02 -13.57
CA ALA A 207 -22.53 -5.98 -12.60
C ALA A 207 -21.96 -6.60 -11.32
N THR A 208 -20.69 -6.30 -11.06
CA THR A 208 -19.99 -6.64 -9.83
C THR A 208 -19.67 -5.34 -9.08
N GLY A 209 -19.63 -5.43 -7.76
CA GLY A 209 -19.42 -4.26 -6.92
C GLY A 209 -20.71 -3.47 -6.64
N GLN A 210 -20.73 -2.89 -5.45
CA GLN A 210 -21.94 -2.24 -4.92
C GLN A 210 -22.41 -1.04 -5.76
N THR A 211 -21.45 -0.27 -6.30
CA THR A 211 -21.77 0.91 -7.12
C THR A 211 -22.42 0.51 -8.45
N ALA A 212 -21.88 -0.49 -9.14
CA ALA A 212 -22.44 -0.97 -10.42
C ALA A 212 -23.83 -1.58 -10.22
N ILE A 213 -24.04 -2.36 -9.17
CA ILE A 213 -25.34 -2.91 -8.80
C ILE A 213 -26.32 -1.78 -8.43
N GLY A 214 -25.87 -0.80 -7.65
CA GLY A 214 -26.64 0.37 -7.27
C GLY A 214 -27.08 1.20 -8.48
N LEU A 215 -26.21 1.39 -9.47
CA LEU A 215 -26.54 2.07 -10.72
C LEU A 215 -27.63 1.32 -11.53
N ASN A 216 -27.52 -0.02 -11.61
CA ASN A 216 -28.55 -0.83 -12.25
C ASN A 216 -29.90 -0.70 -11.53
N SER A 217 -29.90 -0.65 -10.19
CA SER A 217 -31.10 -0.46 -9.39
C SER A 217 -31.69 0.94 -9.58
N LEU A 218 -30.84 1.98 -9.61
CA LEU A 218 -31.26 3.35 -9.89
C LEU A 218 -31.90 3.47 -11.29
N ALA A 219 -31.23 2.91 -12.30
CA ALA A 219 -31.75 2.89 -13.66
C ALA A 219 -33.12 2.18 -13.76
N LYS A 220 -33.30 1.10 -12.99
CA LYS A 220 -34.62 0.41 -12.92
C LYS A 220 -35.68 1.33 -12.32
N VAL A 221 -35.39 1.98 -11.18
CA VAL A 221 -36.36 2.89 -10.53
C VAL A 221 -36.75 4.03 -11.47
N ILE A 222 -35.77 4.65 -12.16
CA ILE A 222 -36.03 5.73 -13.11
C ILE A 222 -36.88 5.20 -14.28
N SER A 223 -36.55 4.04 -14.85
CA SER A 223 -37.30 3.43 -15.93
C SER A 223 -38.74 3.15 -15.51
N ASP A 224 -38.94 2.55 -14.34
CA ASP A 224 -40.27 2.25 -13.80
C ASP A 224 -41.07 3.55 -13.58
N MET A 225 -40.44 4.60 -13.06
CA MET A 225 -41.07 5.92 -12.89
C MET A 225 -41.43 6.57 -14.22
N LEU A 226 -40.59 6.46 -15.26
CA LEU A 226 -40.94 6.98 -16.59
C LEU A 226 -42.12 6.22 -17.22
N VAL A 227 -42.20 4.90 -17.05
CA VAL A 227 -43.35 4.09 -17.50
C VAL A 227 -44.60 4.50 -16.75
N LEU A 228 -44.55 4.69 -15.42
CA LEU A 228 -45.68 5.14 -14.64
C LEU A 228 -46.15 6.55 -15.06
N ASN A 229 -45.19 7.49 -15.26
CA ASN A 229 -45.54 8.84 -15.73
C ASN A 229 -46.18 8.82 -17.10
N LYS A 230 -45.70 7.96 -18.02
CA LYS A 230 -46.35 7.77 -19.32
C LYS A 230 -47.81 7.27 -19.15
N THR A 231 -48.03 6.28 -18.31
CA THR A 231 -49.34 5.72 -18.03
C THR A 231 -50.28 6.78 -17.42
N ASN A 232 -49.78 7.55 -16.43
CA ASN A 232 -50.55 8.64 -15.84
C ASN A 232 -50.89 9.74 -16.86
N GLY A 233 -49.92 10.06 -17.74
CA GLY A 233 -50.15 11.01 -18.85
C GLY A 233 -51.29 10.56 -19.80
N LEU A 234 -51.31 9.28 -20.18
CA LEU A 234 -52.38 8.70 -21.00
C LEU A 234 -53.74 8.71 -20.26
N SER A 235 -53.75 8.33 -18.97
CA SER A 235 -54.99 8.40 -18.17
C SER A 235 -55.49 9.83 -18.00
N LEU A 236 -54.60 10.83 -17.89
CA LEU A 236 -54.97 12.23 -17.85
C LEU A 236 -55.58 12.69 -19.18
N GLN A 237 -55.04 12.26 -20.31
CA GLN A 237 -55.58 12.53 -21.64
C GLN A 237 -56.99 11.92 -21.79
N ASP A 238 -57.17 10.63 -21.45
CA ASP A 238 -58.49 9.96 -21.48
C ASP A 238 -59.49 10.69 -20.59
N SER A 239 -59.11 11.16 -19.41
CA SER A 239 -59.92 11.92 -18.49
C SER A 239 -60.28 13.29 -19.08
N ALA A 240 -59.40 13.96 -19.76
CA ALA A 240 -59.62 15.22 -20.43
C ALA A 240 -60.63 15.05 -21.60
N ASP A 241 -60.46 14.01 -22.41
CA ASP A 241 -61.37 13.67 -23.51
C ASP A 241 -62.83 13.34 -23.00
N PHE A 242 -62.87 12.60 -21.87
CA PHE A 242 -64.17 12.33 -21.19
C PHE A 242 -64.78 13.61 -20.66
N LEU A 243 -64.06 14.52 -20.06
CA LEU A 243 -64.51 15.82 -19.60
C LEU A 243 -65.04 16.68 -20.77
N LEU A 244 -64.35 16.75 -21.90
CA LEU A 244 -64.81 17.46 -23.12
C LEU A 244 -66.15 16.90 -23.64
N SER A 245 -66.27 15.58 -23.69
CA SER A 245 -67.53 14.91 -24.08
C SER A 245 -68.71 15.27 -23.13
N ASN A 246 -68.40 15.32 -21.81
CA ASN A 246 -69.45 15.70 -20.83
C ASN A 246 -69.81 17.19 -20.91
N VAL A 247 -68.89 18.07 -21.19
CA VAL A 247 -69.14 19.51 -21.42
C VAL A 247 -70.03 19.69 -22.66
N ASP A 248 -69.75 18.96 -23.77
CA ASP A 248 -70.61 18.98 -24.95
C ASP A 248 -72.03 18.51 -24.64
N LYS A 249 -72.12 17.38 -23.92
CA LYS A 249 -73.52 16.91 -23.48
C LYS A 249 -74.24 17.91 -22.61
N LEU A 250 -73.52 18.53 -21.65
CA LEU A 250 -74.10 19.55 -20.77
C LEU A 250 -74.49 20.78 -21.56
N SER A 251 -73.68 21.21 -22.53
CA SER A 251 -74.06 22.34 -23.41
C SER A 251 -75.37 22.06 -24.19
N ARG A 252 -75.47 20.86 -24.79
CA ARG A 252 -76.69 20.42 -25.49
C ARG A 252 -77.90 20.35 -24.56
N ALA A 253 -77.74 19.77 -23.37
CA ALA A 253 -78.80 19.70 -22.37
C ALA A 253 -79.24 21.09 -21.90
N SER A 254 -78.29 22.02 -21.71
CA SER A 254 -78.57 23.42 -21.36
C SER A 254 -79.32 24.14 -22.47
N THR A 255 -78.95 23.94 -23.73
CA THR A 255 -79.69 24.50 -24.89
C THR A 255 -81.09 23.95 -24.96
N GLN A 256 -81.33 22.65 -24.78
CA GLN A 256 -82.63 22.00 -24.74
C GLN A 256 -83.47 22.53 -23.56
N ALA A 257 -82.85 22.70 -22.39
CA ALA A 257 -83.55 23.24 -21.23
C ALA A 257 -83.99 24.71 -21.47
N ALA A 258 -83.11 25.54 -22.09
CA ALA A 258 -83.52 26.90 -22.48
C ALA A 258 -84.70 26.93 -23.43
N ALA A 259 -84.71 26.09 -24.48
CA ALA A 259 -85.84 25.96 -25.39
C ALA A 259 -87.11 25.51 -24.67
N SER A 260 -87.05 24.57 -23.75
CA SER A 260 -88.21 24.11 -22.95
C SER A 260 -88.74 25.20 -22.00
N ILE A 261 -87.83 26.06 -21.47
CA ILE A 261 -88.25 27.23 -20.66
C ILE A 261 -88.96 28.27 -21.54
N GLU A 262 -88.48 28.55 -22.77
CA GLU A 262 -89.12 29.44 -23.71
C GLU A 262 -90.51 28.93 -24.08
N GLU A 263 -90.68 27.63 -24.39
CA GLU A 263 -91.97 27.00 -24.64
C GLU A 263 -92.92 27.14 -23.42
N THR A 264 -92.35 26.88 -22.22
CA THR A 264 -93.11 26.98 -20.98
C THR A 264 -93.56 28.45 -20.73
N ALA A 265 -92.69 29.42 -20.97
CA ALA A 265 -93.04 30.84 -20.87
C ALA A 265 -94.10 31.26 -21.84
N ALA A 266 -94.07 30.81 -23.15
CA ALA A 266 -95.08 31.07 -24.14
C ALA A 266 -96.42 30.46 -23.73
N ALA A 267 -96.41 29.21 -23.21
CA ALA A 267 -97.64 28.55 -22.71
C ALA A 267 -98.21 29.30 -21.49
N LEU A 268 -97.41 29.83 -20.60
CA LEU A 268 -97.83 30.65 -19.45
C LEU A 268 -98.42 31.98 -19.92
N GLU A 269 -97.89 32.65 -20.96
CA GLU A 269 -98.47 33.85 -21.56
C GLU A 269 -99.84 33.58 -22.15
N GLU A 270 -100.00 32.47 -22.89
CA GLU A 270 -101.27 32.04 -23.42
C GLU A 270 -102.30 31.73 -22.32
N ILE A 271 -101.93 31.01 -21.27
CA ILE A 271 -102.77 30.76 -20.10
C ILE A 271 -103.15 32.06 -19.42
N THR A 272 -102.26 33.01 -19.26
CA THR A 272 -102.48 34.31 -18.65
C THR A 272 -103.49 35.10 -19.50
N GLY A 273 -103.34 35.12 -20.82
CA GLY A 273 -104.27 35.71 -21.77
C GLY A 273 -105.65 35.07 -21.66
N ASN A 274 -105.73 33.74 -21.62
CA ASN A 274 -106.94 33.01 -21.45
C ASN A 274 -107.65 33.30 -20.11
N MET A 275 -106.89 33.41 -19.03
CA MET A 275 -107.38 33.82 -17.70
C MET A 275 -107.95 35.24 -17.72
N ALA A 276 -107.31 36.21 -18.38
CA ALA A 276 -107.85 37.56 -18.53
C ALA A 276 -109.20 37.57 -19.32
N SER A 277 -109.18 36.82 -20.41
CA SER A 277 -110.49 36.67 -21.19
C SER A 277 -111.60 36.00 -20.38
N ASN A 278 -111.26 34.93 -19.62
CA ASN A 278 -112.25 34.27 -18.74
C ASN A 278 -112.77 35.22 -17.66
N THR A 279 -111.87 36.08 -17.07
CA THR A 279 -112.29 37.11 -16.09
C THR A 279 -113.27 38.07 -16.71
N GLN A 280 -113.03 38.54 -17.94
CA GLN A 280 -113.92 39.41 -18.66
C GLN A 280 -115.29 38.77 -18.92
N ASN A 281 -115.31 37.47 -19.32
CA ASN A 281 -116.49 36.70 -19.52
C ASN A 281 -117.30 36.57 -18.19
N VAL A 282 -116.64 36.32 -17.07
CA VAL A 282 -117.32 36.27 -15.76
C VAL A 282 -117.93 37.62 -15.40
N ILE A 283 -117.24 38.75 -15.64
CA ILE A 283 -117.75 40.07 -15.41
C ILE A 283 -119.07 40.29 -16.26
N GLN A 284 -119.03 39.89 -17.55
CA GLN A 284 -120.24 39.95 -18.40
C GLN A 284 -121.36 39.04 -17.87
N MET A 285 -121.01 37.81 -17.43
CA MET A 285 -122.03 36.92 -16.84
C MET A 285 -122.68 37.54 -15.58
N VAL A 286 -121.88 38.20 -14.71
CA VAL A 286 -122.43 38.90 -13.55
C VAL A 286 -123.26 40.03 -13.96
N SER A 287 -123.02 40.80 -15.05
CA SER A 287 -123.82 41.83 -15.61
C SER A 287 -125.18 41.28 -16.08
N TYR A 288 -125.08 40.19 -16.89
CA TYR A 288 -126.31 39.54 -17.36
C TYR A 288 -127.18 38.94 -16.22
N ALA A 289 -126.59 38.41 -15.20
CA ALA A 289 -127.33 37.92 -14.04
C ALA A 289 -127.94 39.04 -13.27
N ASN A 290 -127.33 40.23 -13.17
CA ASN A 290 -128.02 41.42 -12.61
C ASN A 290 -129.16 41.97 -13.46
N GLU A 291 -128.95 42.01 -14.81
CA GLU A 291 -129.97 42.37 -15.71
C GLU A 291 -131.24 41.43 -15.64
N LEU A 292 -131.00 40.14 -15.58
CA LEU A 292 -132.04 39.11 -15.41
C LEU A 292 -132.76 39.26 -14.07
N THR A 293 -131.98 39.54 -12.99
CA THR A 293 -132.56 39.81 -11.66
C THR A 293 -133.48 41.03 -11.70
N ASN A 294 -132.94 42.12 -12.31
CA ASN A 294 -133.82 43.35 -12.50
C ASN A 294 -135.06 43.10 -13.32
N SER A 295 -134.95 42.36 -14.48
CA SER A 295 -136.07 41.99 -15.33
C SER A 295 -137.12 41.10 -14.59
N ALA A 296 -136.65 40.16 -13.79
CA ALA A 296 -137.47 39.33 -12.93
C ALA A 296 -138.18 40.15 -11.88
N ASN A 297 -137.59 41.13 -11.28
CA ASN A 297 -138.14 42.04 -10.30
C ASN A 297 -139.19 42.98 -10.96
N GLU A 298 -138.94 43.48 -12.20
CA GLU A 298 -139.84 44.22 -12.96
C GLU A 298 -141.12 43.40 -13.37
N GLY A 299 -140.84 42.12 -13.88
CA GLY A 299 -141.89 41.20 -14.16
C GLY A 299 -142.75 40.88 -12.95
N GLN A 300 -142.16 40.74 -11.78
CA GLN A 300 -143.02 40.59 -10.54
C GLN A 300 -143.78 41.78 -10.18
N LYS A 301 -143.21 42.98 -10.40
CA LYS A 301 -144.05 44.23 -10.22
C LYS A 301 -145.22 44.40 -11.17
N LEU A 302 -145.07 43.90 -12.41
CA LEU A 302 -146.11 43.94 -13.39
C LEU A 302 -147.18 42.85 -13.14
N ALA A 303 -146.95 41.85 -12.42
CA ALA A 303 -147.92 40.75 -12.10
C ALA A 303 -148.63 40.94 -10.76
N SER A 304 -148.23 41.91 -9.97
CA SER A 304 -148.90 42.25 -8.73
C SER A 304 -149.90 43.44 -8.98
#